data_abbe73815bc782c082b3f76d7abe5d18
#
_entry.id   abbe73815bc782c082b3f76d7abe5d18
#
_cell.length_a   1.000
_cell.length_b   1.000
_cell.length_c   1.000
_cell.angle_alpha   90.00
_cell.angle_beta   90.00
_cell.angle_gamma   90.00
#
_symmetry.space_group_name_H-M   'P 1'
#
loop_
_entity.id
_entity.type
_entity.pdbx_description
1 polymer ?
#
loop_
_entity_poly.entity_id
_entity_poly.type
_entity_poly.pdbx_seq_one_letter_code
_entity_poly.pdbx_strand_id
1 'polypeptide(L)'
;MKPFGDAQDERAKKPFRFAGYAAVFDRPDNGGDVVRSGAFAGTLGAVSDVPLLWQHRAGEEIGRIEHLSEDSRGLRVIASLGGGETAKKAEELLASRKLDGLSFGYRVRESAQKDGLRELIELELIEISLVATPMQKLARVHAVEG
;
A
#
# COMPACT_ATOMS: atom_id res chain seq x y z
N MET A 1 22.86 24.11 -19.91
CA MET A 1 22.65 23.93 -19.76
C MET A 1 22.27 23.34 -19.43
N LYS A 2 21.90 23.30 -19.29
CA LYS A 2 21.47 22.97 -18.97
C LYS A 2 21.04 22.79 -18.97
N PRO A 3 20.83 22.99 -19.23
CA PRO A 3 20.40 22.89 -19.08
C PRO A 3 19.97 22.38 -19.13
N PHE A 4 19.74 22.48 -19.22
CA PHE A 4 19.57 22.03 -19.18
C PHE A 4 19.62 21.34 -18.79
N GLY A 5 20.00 21.42 -18.94
CA GLY A 5 20.67 20.54 -18.10
C GLY A 5 19.87 20.15 -16.87
N ASP A 6 19.18 21.00 -16.34
CA ASP A 6 18.36 20.78 -15.14
C ASP A 6 17.26 19.77 -15.38
N ALA A 7 16.63 19.85 -16.50
CA ALA A 7 15.60 18.90 -16.85
C ALA A 7 16.20 17.49 -16.93
N GLN A 8 17.45 17.40 -17.37
CA GLN A 8 18.15 16.13 -17.41
C GLN A 8 18.32 15.59 -16.01
N ASP A 9 18.72 16.43 -15.09
CA ASP A 9 18.95 15.99 -13.71
C ASP A 9 17.67 15.49 -13.08
N GLU A 10 16.56 16.16 -13.33
CA GLU A 10 15.29 15.72 -12.81
C GLU A 10 14.87 14.38 -13.37
N ARG A 11 15.11 14.18 -14.65
CA ARG A 11 14.79 12.90 -15.25
C ARG A 11 15.68 11.79 -14.71
N ALA A 12 16.91 12.13 -14.38
CA ALA A 12 17.83 11.17 -13.81
C ALA A 12 17.44 10.80 -12.39
N LYS A 13 16.72 11.67 -11.71
CA LYS A 13 16.25 11.39 -10.37
C LYS A 13 14.97 10.55 -10.45
N LYS A 14 15.14 9.28 -10.52
CA LYS A 14 13.99 8.39 -10.50
C LYS A 14 13.29 8.49 -9.16
N PRO A 15 11.97 8.43 -9.13
CA PRO A 15 11.27 8.39 -7.86
C PRO A 15 11.66 7.13 -7.10
N PHE A 16 11.67 7.23 -5.79
CA PHE A 16 11.85 6.06 -4.95
C PHE A 16 10.57 5.23 -5.06
N ARG A 17 10.72 3.97 -5.39
CA ARG A 17 9.59 3.06 -5.60
C ARG A 17 9.70 1.88 -4.67
N PHE A 18 8.56 1.32 -4.34
CA PHE A 18 8.53 0.09 -3.55
C PHE A 18 7.43 -0.82 -4.05
N ALA A 19 7.57 -2.10 -3.74
CA ALA A 19 6.56 -3.11 -4.04
C ALA A 19 6.31 -3.94 -2.80
N GLY A 20 5.06 -4.36 -2.63
CA GLY A 20 4.71 -5.19 -1.50
C GLY A 20 3.27 -5.67 -1.59
N TYR A 21 2.80 -6.18 -0.46
CA TYR A 21 1.42 -6.62 -0.31
C TYR A 21 0.76 -5.83 0.80
N ALA A 22 -0.34 -5.16 0.48
CA ALA A 22 -1.11 -4.43 1.46
C ALA A 22 -2.05 -5.34 2.25
N ALA A 23 -2.38 -6.50 1.68
CA ALA A 23 -3.16 -7.54 2.34
C ALA A 23 -2.66 -8.89 1.84
N VAL A 24 -2.64 -9.89 2.70
CA VAL A 24 -2.32 -11.27 2.33
C VAL A 24 -3.58 -12.10 2.60
N PHE A 25 -4.01 -12.85 1.58
CA PHE A 25 -5.25 -13.62 1.68
C PHE A 25 -5.13 -14.81 2.61
N ASP A 26 -6.25 -15.15 3.23
CA ASP A 26 -6.42 -16.39 4.00
C ASP A 26 -5.54 -16.47 5.23
N ARG A 27 -5.12 -15.34 5.77
CA ARG A 27 -4.34 -15.25 7.01
C ARG A 27 -5.03 -14.31 7.97
N PRO A 28 -5.31 -14.74 9.21
CA PRO A 28 -5.94 -13.85 10.18
C PRO A 28 -5.05 -12.64 10.50
N ASP A 29 -5.67 -11.48 10.66
CA ASP A 29 -4.98 -10.31 11.14
C ASP A 29 -5.07 -10.21 12.67
N ASN A 30 -4.54 -9.13 13.23
CA ASN A 30 -4.52 -8.95 14.67
C ASN A 30 -5.92 -8.74 15.28
N GLY A 31 -6.88 -8.37 14.46
CA GLY A 31 -8.26 -8.13 14.88
C GLY A 31 -9.19 -9.30 14.68
N GLY A 32 -8.69 -10.43 14.18
CA GLY A 32 -9.53 -11.61 13.94
C GLY A 32 -10.24 -11.59 12.59
N ASP A 33 -9.78 -10.78 11.67
CA ASP A 33 -10.33 -10.72 10.32
C ASP A 33 -9.45 -11.49 9.34
N VAL A 34 -10.09 -12.10 8.34
CA VAL A 34 -9.39 -12.82 7.28
C VAL A 34 -9.89 -12.28 5.95
N VAL A 35 -9.00 -11.75 5.13
CA VAL A 35 -9.35 -11.25 3.80
C VAL A 35 -9.32 -12.41 2.82
N ARG A 36 -10.41 -12.59 2.10
CA ARG A 36 -10.51 -13.67 1.12
C ARG A 36 -10.13 -13.19 -0.27
N SER A 37 -9.60 -14.10 -1.07
CA SER A 37 -9.27 -13.82 -2.46
C SER A 37 -10.53 -13.33 -3.18
N GLY A 38 -10.39 -12.27 -3.97
CA GLY A 38 -11.52 -11.66 -4.68
C GLY A 38 -12.14 -10.50 -3.93
N ALA A 39 -11.74 -10.25 -2.67
CA ALA A 39 -12.37 -9.23 -1.84
C ALA A 39 -12.27 -7.83 -2.46
N PHE A 40 -11.22 -7.55 -3.19
CA PHE A 40 -10.99 -6.23 -3.79
C PHE A 40 -11.42 -6.13 -5.25
N ALA A 41 -11.89 -7.23 -5.84
CA ALA A 41 -12.14 -7.27 -7.28
C ALA A 41 -13.09 -6.17 -7.77
N GLY A 42 -14.15 -5.90 -7.02
CA GLY A 42 -15.11 -4.86 -7.41
C GLY A 42 -14.48 -3.46 -7.37
N THR A 43 -13.74 -3.18 -6.32
CA THR A 43 -13.06 -1.89 -6.18
C THR A 43 -12.02 -1.68 -7.26
N LEU A 44 -11.21 -2.70 -7.50
CA LEU A 44 -10.11 -2.58 -8.48
C LEU A 44 -10.63 -2.35 -9.89
N GLY A 45 -11.80 -2.86 -10.20
CA GLY A 45 -12.40 -2.65 -11.51
C GLY A 45 -12.99 -1.26 -11.71
N ALA A 46 -13.25 -0.55 -10.62
CA ALA A 46 -13.93 0.75 -10.68
C ALA A 46 -13.05 1.92 -10.26
N VAL A 47 -11.95 1.65 -9.55
CA VAL A 47 -11.17 2.71 -8.95
C VAL A 47 -10.20 3.32 -9.94
N SER A 48 -10.05 4.64 -9.86
CA SER A 48 -9.02 5.34 -10.60
C SER A 48 -7.90 5.81 -9.67
N ASP A 49 -8.23 6.17 -8.43
CA ASP A 49 -7.27 6.77 -7.51
C ASP A 49 -7.44 6.28 -6.09
N VAL A 50 -6.53 5.45 -5.65
CA VAL A 50 -6.44 5.06 -4.24
C VAL A 50 -5.24 5.81 -3.68
N PRO A 51 -5.43 6.67 -2.64
CA PRO A 51 -4.30 7.43 -2.11
C PRO A 51 -3.32 6.56 -1.35
N LEU A 52 -2.05 6.95 -1.40
CA LEU A 52 -0.99 6.36 -0.60
C LEU A 52 -0.71 7.30 0.56
N LEU A 53 -1.00 6.87 1.77
CA LEU A 53 -0.94 7.71 2.96
C LEU A 53 0.17 7.30 3.90
N TRP A 54 0.47 8.20 4.83
CA TRP A 54 1.38 7.96 5.93
C TRP A 54 0.56 7.64 7.18
N GLN A 55 0.72 6.44 7.72
CA GLN A 55 0.10 6.03 8.99
C GLN A 55 -1.43 6.27 9.01
N HIS A 56 -2.11 6.00 7.88
CA HIS A 56 -3.56 6.21 7.75
C HIS A 56 -4.02 7.66 7.92
N ARG A 57 -3.12 8.62 7.84
CA ARG A 57 -3.50 10.02 8.06
C ARG A 57 -4.05 10.65 6.79
N ALA A 58 -5.33 10.94 6.81
CA ALA A 58 -5.95 11.65 5.70
C ALA A 58 -5.25 12.99 5.50
N GLY A 59 -4.99 13.32 4.25
CA GLY A 59 -4.28 14.57 3.94
C GLY A 59 -2.77 14.43 3.94
N GLU A 60 -2.22 13.32 4.41
CA GLU A 60 -0.78 13.08 4.33
C GLU A 60 -0.47 12.06 3.24
N GLU A 61 -0.70 12.45 2.01
CA GLU A 61 -0.31 11.62 0.86
C GLU A 61 1.19 11.74 0.66
N ILE A 62 1.85 10.60 0.56
CA ILE A 62 3.31 10.56 0.45
C ILE A 62 3.80 10.11 -0.93
N GLY A 63 2.88 9.88 -1.84
CA GLY A 63 3.24 9.45 -3.18
C GLY A 63 2.01 9.00 -3.93
N ARG A 64 2.21 8.06 -4.84
CA ARG A 64 1.07 7.54 -5.60
C ARG A 64 1.24 6.05 -5.86
N ILE A 65 0.11 5.40 -6.02
CA ILE A 65 0.06 3.99 -6.36
C ILE A 65 0.14 3.87 -7.87
N GLU A 66 1.12 3.13 -8.36
CA GLU A 66 1.32 2.92 -9.79
C GLU A 66 0.65 1.67 -10.29
N HIS A 67 0.57 0.65 -9.43
CA HIS A 67 -0.03 -0.61 -9.80
C HIS A 67 -0.70 -1.23 -8.59
N LEU A 68 -1.89 -1.75 -8.78
CA LEU A 68 -2.67 -2.34 -7.70
C LEU A 68 -3.50 -3.48 -8.29
N SER A 69 -3.24 -4.70 -7.81
CA SER A 69 -3.94 -5.87 -8.34
C SER A 69 -3.97 -6.97 -7.31
N GLU A 70 -4.87 -7.92 -7.50
CA GLU A 70 -4.86 -9.15 -6.71
C GLU A 70 -4.04 -10.20 -7.45
N ASP A 71 -3.24 -10.95 -6.70
CA ASP A 71 -2.66 -12.19 -7.18
C ASP A 71 -3.00 -13.29 -6.19
N SER A 72 -2.41 -14.48 -6.34
CA SER A 72 -2.75 -15.60 -5.47
C SER A 72 -2.36 -15.38 -4.02
N ARG A 73 -1.43 -14.45 -3.77
CA ARG A 73 -0.96 -14.17 -2.41
C ARG A 73 -1.78 -13.10 -1.71
N GLY A 74 -2.18 -12.07 -2.44
CA GLY A 74 -2.90 -10.97 -1.81
C GLY A 74 -3.07 -9.76 -2.71
N LEU A 75 -3.20 -8.60 -2.08
CA LEU A 75 -3.34 -7.31 -2.76
C LEU A 75 -1.95 -6.74 -2.99
N ARG A 76 -1.48 -6.86 -4.22
CA ARG A 76 -0.15 -6.42 -4.61
C ARG A 76 -0.13 -4.94 -4.96
N VAL A 77 0.87 -4.25 -4.46
CA VAL A 77 1.03 -2.80 -4.63
C VAL A 77 2.41 -2.48 -5.18
N ILE A 78 2.46 -1.61 -6.17
CA ILE A 78 3.69 -0.93 -6.57
C ILE A 78 3.40 0.55 -6.48
N ALA A 79 4.25 1.29 -5.79
CA ALA A 79 4.02 2.71 -5.54
C ALA A 79 5.32 3.50 -5.59
N SER A 80 5.19 4.80 -5.81
CA SER A 80 6.32 5.71 -5.81
C SER A 80 6.09 6.80 -4.78
N LEU A 81 7.18 7.25 -4.14
CA LEU A 81 7.13 8.32 -3.17
C LEU A 81 7.31 9.67 -3.86
N GLY A 82 6.66 10.69 -3.31
CA GLY A 82 6.78 12.04 -3.80
C GLY A 82 7.96 12.78 -3.19
N GLY A 83 7.92 14.12 -3.25
CA GLY A 83 9.03 14.94 -2.84
C GLY A 83 8.88 15.69 -1.51
N GLY A 84 7.79 15.50 -0.80
CA GLY A 84 7.57 16.22 0.46
C GLY A 84 8.40 15.69 1.62
N GLU A 85 8.36 16.40 2.73
CA GLU A 85 9.15 16.01 3.91
C GLU A 85 8.76 14.65 4.46
N THR A 86 7.48 14.38 4.56
CA THR A 86 7.02 13.08 5.06
C THR A 86 7.42 11.96 4.10
N ALA A 87 7.34 12.22 2.80
CA ALA A 87 7.77 11.26 1.80
C ALA A 87 9.27 10.96 1.90
N LYS A 88 10.08 11.99 2.13
CA LYS A 88 11.53 11.80 2.32
C LYS A 88 11.83 10.97 3.55
N LYS A 89 11.10 11.23 4.63
CA LYS A 89 11.26 10.45 5.85
C LYS A 89 10.87 8.98 5.59
N ALA A 90 9.78 8.76 4.87
CA ALA A 90 9.36 7.42 4.51
C ALA A 90 10.43 6.72 3.68
N GLU A 91 11.02 7.42 2.73
CA GLU A 91 12.10 6.88 1.91
C GLU A 91 13.28 6.43 2.76
N GLU A 92 13.72 7.26 3.69
CA GLU A 92 14.83 6.92 4.57
C GLU A 92 14.52 5.68 5.43
N LEU A 93 13.30 5.61 5.95
CA LEU A 93 12.91 4.49 6.79
C LEU A 93 12.78 3.19 5.98
N LEU A 94 12.28 3.27 4.76
CA LEU A 94 12.21 2.12 3.88
C LEU A 94 13.61 1.64 3.46
N ALA A 95 14.46 2.59 3.07
CA ALA A 95 15.82 2.25 2.63
C ALA A 95 16.63 1.61 3.74
N SER A 96 16.47 2.06 4.97
CA SER A 96 17.16 1.51 6.13
C SER A 96 16.45 0.31 6.75
N ARG A 97 15.31 -0.07 6.21
CA ARG A 97 14.46 -1.17 6.69
C ARG A 97 13.97 -0.99 8.12
N LYS A 98 13.86 0.26 8.55
CA LYS A 98 13.29 0.57 9.87
C LYS A 98 11.78 0.60 9.84
N LEU A 99 11.19 0.68 8.66
CA LEU A 99 9.75 0.63 8.48
C LEU A 99 9.47 -0.07 7.15
N ASP A 100 8.60 -1.06 7.16
CA ASP A 100 8.22 -1.79 5.96
C ASP A 100 6.77 -2.27 5.98
N GLY A 101 5.98 -1.84 6.96
CA GLY A 101 4.59 -2.28 7.07
C GLY A 101 3.69 -1.60 6.08
N LEU A 102 2.74 -2.36 5.55
CA LEU A 102 1.67 -1.86 4.72
C LEU A 102 0.34 -2.17 5.38
N SER A 103 -0.63 -1.31 5.16
CA SER A 103 -1.98 -1.52 5.65
C SER A 103 -2.94 -0.84 4.70
N PHE A 104 -4.23 -1.12 4.85
CA PHE A 104 -5.23 -0.53 3.98
C PHE A 104 -6.46 -0.14 4.79
N GLY A 105 -7.10 0.95 4.36
CA GLY A 105 -8.38 1.37 4.89
C GLY A 105 -9.48 0.91 3.96
N TYR A 106 -10.62 0.53 4.52
CA TYR A 106 -11.66 -0.12 3.74
C TYR A 106 -13.02 0.00 4.41
N ARG A 107 -14.05 -0.27 3.60
CA ARG A 107 -15.41 -0.48 4.10
C ARG A 107 -15.80 -1.90 3.76
N VAL A 108 -16.44 -2.56 4.72
CA VAL A 108 -16.92 -3.92 4.50
C VAL A 108 -18.23 -3.87 3.73
N ARG A 109 -18.26 -4.56 2.59
CA ARG A 109 -19.48 -4.73 1.79
C ARG A 109 -20.14 -6.07 2.07
N GLU A 110 -19.32 -7.09 2.26
CA GLU A 110 -19.81 -8.42 2.57
C GLU A 110 -18.84 -9.13 3.49
N SER A 111 -19.34 -9.74 4.55
CA SER A 111 -18.53 -10.51 5.49
C SER A 111 -19.35 -11.68 6.01
N ALA A 112 -18.65 -12.65 6.61
CA ALA A 112 -19.27 -13.81 7.23
C ALA A 112 -18.47 -14.22 8.45
N GLN A 113 -19.15 -14.85 9.41
CA GLN A 113 -18.45 -15.39 10.58
C GLN A 113 -18.19 -16.87 10.32
N LYS A 114 -16.99 -17.30 10.60
CA LYS A 114 -16.62 -18.71 10.42
C LYS A 114 -15.49 -19.07 11.37
N ASP A 115 -15.71 -20.09 12.18
CA ASP A 115 -14.68 -20.62 13.08
C ASP A 115 -14.07 -19.56 13.99
N GLY A 116 -14.89 -18.61 14.48
CA GLY A 116 -14.42 -17.57 15.38
C GLY A 116 -13.74 -16.40 14.68
N LEU A 117 -13.64 -16.43 13.37
CA LEU A 117 -13.04 -15.35 12.59
C LEU A 117 -14.09 -14.66 11.73
N ARG A 118 -13.82 -13.39 11.38
CA ARG A 118 -14.67 -12.70 10.43
C ARG A 118 -14.01 -12.75 9.06
N GLU A 119 -14.69 -13.40 8.13
CA GLU A 119 -14.22 -13.44 6.74
C GLU A 119 -14.66 -12.17 6.03
N LEU A 120 -13.70 -11.47 5.45
CA LEU A 120 -13.96 -10.29 4.64
C LEU A 120 -14.03 -10.74 3.18
N ILE A 121 -15.24 -10.74 2.64
CA ILE A 121 -15.53 -11.33 1.33
C ILE A 121 -15.55 -10.29 0.24
N GLU A 122 -16.11 -9.12 0.53
CA GLU A 122 -16.11 -8.00 -0.41
C GLU A 122 -15.83 -6.72 0.35
N LEU A 123 -14.84 -5.98 -0.13
CA LEU A 123 -14.37 -4.74 0.50
C LEU A 123 -14.32 -3.62 -0.50
N GLU A 124 -14.63 -2.43 -0.02
CA GLU A 124 -14.35 -1.21 -0.78
C GLU A 124 -13.03 -0.65 -0.26
N LEU A 125 -12.04 -0.60 -1.12
CA LEU A 125 -10.71 -0.09 -0.74
C LEU A 125 -10.74 1.43 -0.72
N ILE A 126 -10.33 2.01 0.41
CA ILE A 126 -10.35 3.46 0.61
C ILE A 126 -8.96 4.07 0.45
N GLU A 127 -7.93 3.44 1.04
CA GLU A 127 -6.57 3.96 0.98
C GLU A 127 -5.57 2.84 1.28
N ILE A 128 -4.31 3.09 0.94
CA ILE A 128 -3.20 2.22 1.34
C ILE A 128 -2.21 3.11 2.05
N SER A 129 -1.59 2.59 3.11
CA SER A 129 -0.64 3.34 3.94
C SER A 129 0.63 2.58 4.22
N LEU A 130 1.71 3.32 4.33
CA LEU A 130 2.92 2.83 5.00
C LEU A 130 2.69 3.03 6.49
N VAL A 131 2.93 1.99 7.27
CA VAL A 131 2.65 2.01 8.70
C VAL A 131 3.79 1.37 9.49
N ALA A 132 3.97 1.83 10.73
CA ALA A 132 4.95 1.23 11.61
C ALA A 132 4.51 -0.15 12.09
N THR A 133 3.22 -0.31 12.36
CA THR A 133 2.67 -1.56 12.87
C THR A 133 1.47 -1.97 12.01
N PRO A 134 1.67 -2.86 11.05
CA PRO A 134 0.56 -3.28 10.20
C PRO A 134 -0.42 -4.16 10.98
N MET A 135 -1.70 -4.04 10.63
CA MET A 135 -2.74 -4.86 11.22
C MET A 135 -2.49 -6.34 10.91
N GLN A 136 -2.01 -6.63 9.72
CA GLN A 136 -1.63 -7.97 9.31
C GLN A 136 -0.10 -8.03 9.19
N LYS A 137 0.53 -8.90 9.97
CA LYS A 137 1.99 -8.99 10.03
C LYS A 137 2.66 -9.25 8.70
N LEU A 138 1.98 -9.95 7.81
CA LEU A 138 2.52 -10.31 6.51
C LEU A 138 2.35 -9.23 5.46
N ALA A 139 1.64 -8.15 5.78
CA ALA A 139 1.47 -7.03 4.85
C ALA A 139 2.71 -6.15 4.92
N ARG A 140 3.64 -6.40 3.99
CA ARG A 140 4.98 -5.79 4.03
C ARG A 140 5.46 -5.35 2.67
N VAL A 141 6.31 -4.33 2.68
CA VAL A 141 7.13 -3.97 1.53
C VAL A 141 8.22 -5.03 1.41
N HIS A 142 8.40 -5.59 0.23
CA HIS A 142 9.41 -6.62 0.02
C HIS A 142 10.49 -6.22 -0.96
N ALA A 143 10.35 -5.09 -1.65
CA ALA A 143 11.36 -4.60 -2.58
C ALA A 143 11.32 -3.08 -2.64
N VAL A 144 12.48 -2.47 -2.75
CA VAL A 144 12.62 -1.02 -2.94
C VAL A 144 13.55 -0.75 -4.11
N GLU A 145 13.35 0.40 -4.75
CA GLU A 145 14.14 0.83 -5.88
C GLU A 145 14.25 2.35 -5.82
N GLY A 146 15.46 2.84 -5.80
CA GLY A 146 15.61 4.28 -5.68
C GLY A 146 16.95 4.85 -6.01
#